data_8530c24af787d8ad48e76eab798b8d55
#
_entry.id   8530c24af787d8ad48e76eab798b8d55
#
_cell.length_a   1.000
_cell.length_b   1.000
_cell.length_c   1.000
_cell.angle_alpha   90.00
_cell.angle_beta   90.00
_cell.angle_gamma   90.00
#
_symmetry.space_group_name_H-M   'P 1'
#
loop_
_entity.id
_entity.type
_entity.pdbx_description
1 polymer ?
#
loop_
_entity_poly.entity_id
_entity_poly.type
_entity_poly.pdbx_seq_one_letter_code
_entity_poly.pdbx_strand_id
1 'polypeptide(L)'
;MKGVLLHGGHGTRLRPLTHTGPKQLIKVAGKPVSQWCLEDLRDSGVKDVAIILGDLAPQRVVEYYGNGSWLGLNITYVYQGYPYGLAHAVYCVKDFVADEPFVVYLGDNILVEGISSFVKRFENSDADAMVLLIKVSNPQRFGVAKFDEKGKLVGLIEKPKVPPSNYALVGVYFFRPPHIFRVIEGLRPSWRGELEITDAIQGLINRGFKVDYDFVRGWWKDTGTPEDILEANRILLDCKYVRSTIKGLVEKGAIVEGRVYVDEQAIIEKGAIVRGPVYIGKNTIIAENTYIGPYTSIGNHCYLSSVEVENSVIMDEVKLQDIGARIEGSIIGSGTQIVKRNVKPTGIKLVVGEKTQIFL
;
A
#
# COMPACT_ATOMS: atom_id res chain seq x y z
N MET A 1 -3.32 -13.36 18.84
CA MET A 1 -3.54 -13.42 17.37
C MET A 1 -2.26 -13.09 16.62
N LYS A 2 -1.95 -13.78 15.54
CA LYS A 2 -0.81 -13.52 14.66
C LYS A 2 -1.22 -12.69 13.44
N GLY A 3 -0.26 -11.95 12.85
CA GLY A 3 -0.45 -11.21 11.62
C GLY A 3 0.18 -11.92 10.43
N VAL A 4 -0.43 -11.76 9.25
CA VAL A 4 0.10 -12.23 7.98
C VAL A 4 -0.04 -11.12 6.96
N LEU A 5 1.09 -10.60 6.46
CA LEU A 5 1.10 -9.56 5.44
C LEU A 5 1.53 -10.14 4.09
N LEU A 6 0.73 -9.93 3.06
CA LEU A 6 1.02 -10.46 1.73
C LEU A 6 1.76 -9.46 0.86
N HIS A 7 2.97 -9.83 0.45
CA HIS A 7 3.85 -9.08 -0.45
C HIS A 7 4.02 -9.78 -1.81
N GLY A 8 2.97 -10.44 -2.29
CA GLY A 8 2.98 -11.13 -3.57
C GLY A 8 2.48 -10.29 -4.75
N GLY A 9 2.66 -10.83 -5.95
CA GLY A 9 2.14 -10.27 -7.20
C GLY A 9 3.10 -9.30 -7.91
N HIS A 10 3.10 -9.38 -9.26
CA HIS A 10 4.07 -8.69 -10.12
C HIS A 10 3.78 -7.20 -10.36
N GLY A 11 2.60 -6.69 -9.93
CA GLY A 11 2.26 -5.27 -10.04
C GLY A 11 2.32 -4.70 -11.46
N THR A 12 1.97 -5.48 -12.50
CA THR A 12 2.16 -5.14 -13.91
C THR A 12 1.51 -3.83 -14.35
N ARG A 13 0.42 -3.42 -13.69
CA ARG A 13 -0.29 -2.15 -13.95
C ARG A 13 0.47 -0.92 -13.46
N LEU A 14 1.44 -1.11 -12.57
CA LEU A 14 2.28 -0.05 -11.99
C LEU A 14 3.66 0.04 -12.65
N ARG A 15 3.89 -0.71 -13.73
CA ARG A 15 5.13 -0.57 -14.51
C ARG A 15 5.22 0.82 -15.13
N PRO A 16 6.42 1.46 -15.13
CA PRO A 16 7.75 0.88 -14.88
C PRO A 16 8.16 0.81 -13.39
N LEU A 17 7.42 1.38 -12.45
CA LEU A 17 7.78 1.47 -11.01
C LEU A 17 8.05 0.09 -10.37
N THR A 18 7.37 -0.95 -10.86
CA THR A 18 7.46 -2.32 -10.36
C THR A 18 8.40 -3.22 -11.15
N HIS A 19 9.22 -2.69 -12.04
CA HIS A 19 10.23 -3.51 -12.72
C HIS A 19 11.35 -3.99 -11.78
N THR A 20 11.66 -3.21 -10.76
CA THR A 20 12.81 -3.43 -9.88
C THR A 20 12.42 -3.81 -8.46
N GLY A 21 11.15 -3.85 -8.11
CA GLY A 21 10.71 -4.17 -6.75
C GLY A 21 9.21 -4.38 -6.61
N PRO A 22 8.79 -4.97 -5.48
CA PRO A 22 7.39 -5.24 -5.21
C PRO A 22 6.59 -3.94 -5.04
N LYS A 23 5.36 -3.92 -5.56
CA LYS A 23 4.47 -2.75 -5.50
C LYS A 23 4.19 -2.26 -4.09
N GLN A 24 4.23 -3.15 -3.12
CA GLN A 24 3.95 -2.84 -1.72
C GLN A 24 5.03 -1.96 -1.07
N LEU A 25 6.22 -1.87 -1.67
CA LEU A 25 7.28 -0.94 -1.25
C LEU A 25 7.19 0.44 -1.91
N ILE A 26 6.24 0.67 -2.82
CA ILE A 26 5.95 2.01 -3.33
C ILE A 26 5.52 2.90 -2.18
N LYS A 27 6.16 4.06 -2.04
CA LYS A 27 5.85 5.00 -0.96
C LYS A 27 4.65 5.87 -1.28
N VAL A 28 3.82 6.08 -0.27
CA VAL A 28 2.73 7.05 -0.27
C VAL A 28 2.77 7.81 1.05
N ALA A 29 2.66 9.12 1.02
CA ALA A 29 2.77 9.96 2.21
C ALA A 29 4.00 9.62 3.08
N GLY A 30 5.15 9.41 2.42
CA GLY A 30 6.45 9.19 3.05
C GLY A 30 6.78 7.75 3.47
N LYS A 31 5.85 6.79 3.40
CA LYS A 31 6.06 5.40 3.82
C LYS A 31 5.62 4.41 2.74
N PRO A 32 6.26 3.21 2.64
CA PRO A 32 5.72 2.12 1.82
C PRO A 32 4.26 1.81 2.16
N VAL A 33 3.48 1.43 1.16
CA VAL A 33 2.08 1.03 1.36
C VAL A 33 1.98 -0.08 2.42
N SER A 34 2.84 -1.08 2.34
CA SER A 34 2.87 -2.18 3.30
C SER A 34 3.29 -1.79 4.72
N GLN A 35 4.01 -0.67 4.89
CA GLN A 35 4.32 -0.16 6.23
C GLN A 35 3.07 0.36 6.93
N TRP A 36 2.15 0.99 6.22
CA TRP A 36 0.85 1.39 6.78
C TRP A 36 0.08 0.18 7.29
N CYS A 37 0.09 -0.94 6.53
CA CYS A 37 -0.55 -2.19 6.96
C CYS A 37 0.13 -2.78 8.22
N LEU A 38 1.48 -2.76 8.29
CA LEU A 38 2.22 -3.24 9.47
C LEU A 38 1.95 -2.38 10.71
N GLU A 39 1.86 -1.07 10.54
CA GLU A 39 1.50 -0.16 11.62
C GLU A 39 0.06 -0.42 12.12
N ASP A 40 -0.89 -0.68 11.22
CA ASP A 40 -2.25 -1.07 11.60
C ASP A 40 -2.29 -2.40 12.38
N LEU A 41 -1.49 -3.40 11.96
CA LEU A 41 -1.34 -4.66 12.69
C LEU A 41 -0.79 -4.42 14.11
N ARG A 42 0.32 -3.68 14.22
CA ARG A 42 0.92 -3.30 15.51
C ARG A 42 -0.09 -2.58 16.41
N ASP A 43 -0.76 -1.58 15.88
CA ASP A 43 -1.70 -0.72 16.64
C ASP A 43 -2.97 -1.49 17.06
N SER A 44 -3.22 -2.64 16.43
CA SER A 44 -4.26 -3.60 16.81
C SER A 44 -3.82 -4.58 17.89
N GLY A 45 -2.56 -4.49 18.36
CA GLY A 45 -2.01 -5.39 19.37
C GLY A 45 -1.33 -6.65 18.83
N VAL A 46 -1.28 -6.82 17.51
CA VAL A 46 -0.54 -7.91 16.86
C VAL A 46 0.96 -7.64 16.94
N LYS A 47 1.74 -8.62 17.43
CA LYS A 47 3.20 -8.49 17.57
C LYS A 47 3.98 -9.37 16.60
N ASP A 48 3.53 -10.61 16.40
CA ASP A 48 4.20 -11.59 15.54
C ASP A 48 3.55 -11.56 14.17
N VAL A 49 4.33 -11.20 13.14
CA VAL A 49 3.86 -11.02 11.77
C VAL A 49 4.69 -11.84 10.80
N ALA A 50 4.04 -12.68 10.00
CA ALA A 50 4.67 -13.27 8.82
C ALA A 50 4.50 -12.36 7.61
N ILE A 51 5.59 -12.02 6.93
CA ILE A 51 5.53 -11.37 5.61
C ILE A 51 5.71 -12.44 4.54
N ILE A 52 4.70 -12.61 3.69
CA ILE A 52 4.74 -13.55 2.57
C ILE A 52 5.45 -12.90 1.40
N LEU A 53 6.58 -13.46 1.01
CA LEU A 53 7.41 -12.96 -0.09
C LEU A 53 7.07 -13.66 -1.40
N GLY A 54 6.82 -12.85 -2.45
CA GLY A 54 6.74 -13.33 -3.83
C GLY A 54 8.13 -13.51 -4.44
N ASP A 55 8.16 -13.74 -5.75
CA ASP A 55 9.38 -13.95 -6.55
C ASP A 55 10.07 -12.66 -7.00
N LEU A 56 9.35 -11.51 -6.99
CA LEU A 56 9.90 -10.23 -7.44
C LEU A 56 10.68 -9.53 -6.33
N ALA A 57 12.01 -9.54 -6.41
CA ALA A 57 12.97 -8.87 -5.52
C ALA A 57 12.62 -8.99 -4.03
N PRO A 58 12.40 -10.20 -3.48
CA PRO A 58 12.02 -10.41 -2.08
C PRO A 58 13.06 -9.86 -1.10
N GLN A 59 14.33 -9.81 -1.48
CA GLN A 59 15.43 -9.28 -0.66
C GLN A 59 15.20 -7.82 -0.27
N ARG A 60 14.62 -7.00 -1.15
CA ARG A 60 14.29 -5.60 -0.84
C ARG A 60 13.31 -5.44 0.31
N VAL A 61 12.38 -6.39 0.45
CA VAL A 61 11.44 -6.40 1.57
C VAL A 61 12.15 -6.73 2.87
N VAL A 62 13.03 -7.76 2.83
CA VAL A 62 13.84 -8.18 3.98
C VAL A 62 14.80 -7.07 4.41
N GLU A 63 15.49 -6.42 3.47
CA GLU A 63 16.39 -5.30 3.73
C GLU A 63 15.66 -4.11 4.36
N TYR A 64 14.44 -3.81 3.88
CA TYR A 64 13.67 -2.67 4.36
C TYR A 64 13.14 -2.88 5.79
N TYR A 65 12.54 -4.03 6.07
CA TYR A 65 11.89 -4.26 7.37
C TYR A 65 12.79 -4.92 8.40
N GLY A 66 13.87 -5.62 8.00
CA GLY A 66 14.75 -6.35 8.91
C GLY A 66 13.97 -7.36 9.76
N ASN A 67 14.23 -7.37 11.05
CA ASN A 67 13.48 -8.18 12.01
C ASN A 67 12.18 -7.53 12.54
N GLY A 68 11.86 -6.32 12.08
CA GLY A 68 10.66 -5.57 12.48
C GLY A 68 10.75 -4.83 13.81
N SER A 69 11.84 -4.95 14.57
CA SER A 69 11.97 -4.36 15.91
C SER A 69 11.77 -2.83 15.92
N TRP A 70 12.24 -2.14 14.90
CA TRP A 70 12.06 -0.70 14.75
C TRP A 70 10.60 -0.26 14.54
N LEU A 71 9.73 -1.19 14.12
CA LEU A 71 8.27 -1.02 14.04
C LEU A 71 7.56 -1.48 15.32
N GLY A 72 8.26 -2.12 16.26
CA GLY A 72 7.67 -2.76 17.43
C GLY A 72 7.00 -4.10 17.11
N LEU A 73 7.44 -4.77 16.04
CA LEU A 73 6.96 -6.07 15.56
C LEU A 73 8.08 -7.11 15.58
N ASN A 74 7.71 -8.38 15.61
CA ASN A 74 8.57 -9.52 15.32
C ASN A 74 8.22 -10.05 13.94
N ILE A 75 9.09 -9.86 12.95
CA ILE A 75 8.82 -10.24 11.56
C ILE A 75 9.49 -11.56 11.23
N THR A 76 8.71 -12.52 10.72
CA THR A 76 9.15 -13.76 10.10
C THR A 76 8.87 -13.69 8.60
N TYR A 77 9.82 -14.10 7.78
CA TYR A 77 9.64 -14.13 6.32
C TYR A 77 9.29 -15.52 5.85
N VAL A 78 8.23 -15.64 5.05
CA VAL A 78 7.79 -16.90 4.45
C VAL A 78 7.78 -16.73 2.93
N TYR A 79 8.48 -17.61 2.22
CA TYR A 79 8.62 -17.51 0.78
C TYR A 79 7.49 -18.29 0.08
N GLN A 80 6.62 -17.57 -0.63
CA GLN A 80 5.60 -18.17 -1.49
C GLN A 80 6.18 -18.57 -2.85
N GLY A 81 7.14 -17.79 -3.37
CA GLY A 81 7.63 -17.92 -4.73
C GLY A 81 6.64 -17.37 -5.75
N TYR A 82 6.38 -18.16 -6.81
CA TYR A 82 5.45 -17.78 -7.85
C TYR A 82 4.02 -17.52 -7.29
N PRO A 83 3.30 -16.50 -7.79
CA PRO A 83 2.00 -16.10 -7.25
C PRO A 83 0.86 -17.03 -7.70
N TYR A 84 0.77 -18.20 -7.10
CA TYR A 84 -0.31 -19.19 -7.35
C TYR A 84 -1.67 -18.79 -6.77
N GLY A 85 -1.82 -17.58 -6.26
CA GLY A 85 -3.06 -17.06 -5.70
C GLY A 85 -2.99 -16.78 -4.20
N LEU A 86 -3.98 -16.05 -3.70
CA LEU A 86 -4.04 -15.59 -2.31
C LEU A 86 -4.24 -16.76 -1.33
N ALA A 87 -5.05 -17.77 -1.68
CA ALA A 87 -5.24 -18.93 -0.84
C ALA A 87 -3.95 -19.74 -0.68
N HIS A 88 -3.13 -19.87 -1.74
CA HIS A 88 -1.81 -20.49 -1.64
C HIS A 88 -0.90 -19.71 -0.68
N ALA A 89 -0.89 -18.38 -0.77
CA ALA A 89 -0.11 -17.55 0.16
C ALA A 89 -0.53 -17.78 1.62
N VAL A 90 -1.83 -17.85 1.89
CA VAL A 90 -2.36 -18.20 3.23
C VAL A 90 -1.93 -19.59 3.65
N TYR A 91 -1.90 -20.56 2.75
CA TYR A 91 -1.45 -21.93 3.08
C TYR A 91 0.03 -21.98 3.52
N CYS A 92 0.88 -21.16 2.89
CA CYS A 92 2.31 -21.11 3.22
C CYS A 92 2.61 -20.73 4.69
N VAL A 93 1.69 -20.10 5.40
CA VAL A 93 1.87 -19.72 6.81
C VAL A 93 1.29 -20.70 7.82
N LYS A 94 0.85 -21.88 7.39
CA LYS A 94 0.24 -22.90 8.25
C LYS A 94 1.08 -23.19 9.50
N ASP A 95 2.38 -23.44 9.32
CA ASP A 95 3.30 -23.73 10.42
C ASP A 95 3.59 -22.50 11.30
N PHE A 96 3.64 -21.31 10.70
CA PHE A 96 3.85 -20.07 11.44
C PHE A 96 2.67 -19.78 12.38
N VAL A 97 1.44 -19.88 11.89
CA VAL A 97 0.25 -19.57 12.71
C VAL A 97 -0.09 -20.69 13.68
N ALA A 98 0.24 -21.94 13.35
CA ALA A 98 -0.11 -23.12 14.13
C ALA A 98 -1.61 -23.16 14.46
N ASP A 99 -1.97 -23.17 15.75
CA ASP A 99 -3.36 -23.19 16.22
C ASP A 99 -3.91 -21.80 16.62
N GLU A 100 -3.10 -20.73 16.41
CA GLU A 100 -3.51 -19.40 16.81
C GLU A 100 -4.41 -18.73 15.77
N PRO A 101 -5.45 -17.99 16.18
CA PRO A 101 -6.17 -17.09 15.29
C PRO A 101 -5.22 -16.12 14.61
N PHE A 102 -5.50 -15.78 13.36
CA PHE A 102 -4.65 -14.88 12.60
C PHE A 102 -5.44 -13.95 11.67
N VAL A 103 -4.85 -12.80 11.38
CA VAL A 103 -5.35 -11.84 10.41
C VAL A 103 -4.41 -11.81 9.20
N VAL A 104 -4.99 -11.92 8.02
CA VAL A 104 -4.33 -11.75 6.73
C VAL A 104 -4.61 -10.35 6.23
N TYR A 105 -3.57 -9.58 5.91
CA TYR A 105 -3.66 -8.24 5.35
C TYR A 105 -2.91 -8.20 4.01
N LEU A 106 -3.58 -7.80 2.95
CA LEU A 106 -2.92 -7.58 1.66
C LEU A 106 -2.07 -6.31 1.73
N GLY A 107 -0.77 -6.43 1.49
CA GLY A 107 0.21 -5.35 1.69
C GLY A 107 0.10 -4.18 0.71
N ASP A 108 -0.91 -4.16 -0.15
CA ASP A 108 -1.26 -3.08 -1.07
C ASP A 108 -2.59 -2.41 -0.75
N ASN A 109 -3.21 -2.76 0.37
CA ASN A 109 -4.48 -2.19 0.83
C ASN A 109 -4.26 -1.17 1.93
N ILE A 110 -4.97 -0.07 1.89
CA ILE A 110 -4.93 1.00 2.90
C ILE A 110 -6.33 1.19 3.47
N LEU A 111 -6.44 1.10 4.80
CA LEU A 111 -7.63 1.45 5.56
C LEU A 111 -7.29 2.65 6.46
N VAL A 112 -7.95 3.78 6.28
CA VAL A 112 -7.61 5.00 7.05
C VAL A 112 -7.89 4.84 8.54
N GLU A 113 -8.95 4.12 8.90
CA GLU A 113 -9.34 3.89 10.30
C GLU A 113 -8.61 2.70 10.94
N GLY A 114 -7.76 1.98 10.16
CA GLY A 114 -7.07 0.78 10.64
C GLY A 114 -7.99 -0.39 10.91
N ILE A 115 -7.47 -1.42 11.61
CA ILE A 115 -8.17 -2.69 11.81
C ILE A 115 -8.44 -3.06 13.26
N SER A 116 -8.11 -2.21 14.24
CA SER A 116 -8.15 -2.54 15.67
C SER A 116 -9.54 -2.96 16.18
N SER A 117 -10.60 -2.34 15.67
CA SER A 117 -11.98 -2.70 16.05
C SER A 117 -12.38 -4.07 15.55
N PHE A 118 -11.94 -4.43 14.35
CA PHE A 118 -12.23 -5.71 13.72
C PHE A 118 -11.45 -6.85 14.38
N VAL A 119 -10.18 -6.63 14.75
CA VAL A 119 -9.37 -7.56 15.54
C VAL A 119 -10.09 -7.91 16.84
N LYS A 120 -10.50 -6.89 17.63
CA LYS A 120 -11.22 -7.09 18.88
C LYS A 120 -12.54 -7.82 18.69
N ARG A 121 -13.30 -7.48 17.63
CA ARG A 121 -14.56 -8.16 17.33
C ARG A 121 -14.34 -9.63 17.02
N PHE A 122 -13.36 -9.97 16.19
CA PHE A 122 -13.07 -11.35 15.83
C PHE A 122 -12.58 -12.17 17.03
N GLU A 123 -11.68 -11.61 17.86
CA GLU A 123 -11.20 -12.29 19.07
C GLU A 123 -12.33 -12.66 20.03
N ASN A 124 -13.34 -11.78 20.17
CA ASN A 124 -14.50 -11.98 21.03
C ASN A 124 -15.65 -12.78 20.38
N SER A 125 -15.49 -13.22 19.14
CA SER A 125 -16.48 -14.02 18.43
C SER A 125 -16.17 -15.51 18.49
N ASP A 126 -17.14 -16.35 18.13
CA ASP A 126 -16.99 -17.79 17.88
C ASP A 126 -16.88 -18.12 16.38
N ALA A 127 -16.65 -17.11 15.53
CA ALA A 127 -16.55 -17.30 14.09
C ALA A 127 -15.27 -18.05 13.71
N ASP A 128 -15.36 -18.95 12.74
CA ASP A 128 -14.21 -19.66 12.13
C ASP A 128 -13.44 -18.74 11.18
N ALA A 129 -14.15 -17.81 10.54
CA ALA A 129 -13.58 -16.76 9.70
C ALA A 129 -14.41 -15.47 9.76
N MET A 130 -13.79 -14.34 9.45
CA MET A 130 -14.47 -13.07 9.26
C MET A 130 -13.86 -12.32 8.08
N VAL A 131 -14.72 -11.72 7.26
CA VAL A 131 -14.32 -10.89 6.11
C VAL A 131 -14.76 -9.45 6.31
N LEU A 132 -13.99 -8.52 5.77
CA LEU A 132 -14.36 -7.11 5.76
C LEU A 132 -14.93 -6.74 4.39
N LEU A 133 -16.02 -5.99 4.41
CA LEU A 133 -16.77 -5.59 3.23
C LEU A 133 -16.88 -4.07 3.14
N ILE A 134 -16.87 -3.58 1.91
CA ILE A 134 -17.12 -2.16 1.62
C ILE A 134 -18.02 -2.02 0.39
N LYS A 135 -18.88 -1.00 0.40
CA LYS A 135 -19.71 -0.69 -0.75
C LYS A 135 -18.90 0.03 -1.83
N VAL A 136 -18.93 -0.48 -3.05
CA VAL A 136 -18.18 0.06 -4.19
C VAL A 136 -19.09 0.28 -5.40
N SER A 137 -18.67 1.19 -6.29
CA SER A 137 -19.40 1.47 -7.56
C SER A 137 -19.14 0.41 -8.64
N ASN A 138 -17.97 -0.24 -8.62
CA ASN A 138 -17.52 -1.20 -9.63
C ASN A 138 -17.20 -2.58 -9.01
N PRO A 139 -18.20 -3.31 -8.46
CA PRO A 139 -17.97 -4.55 -7.72
C PRO A 139 -17.35 -5.67 -8.57
N GLN A 140 -17.57 -5.68 -9.88
CA GLN A 140 -17.03 -6.69 -10.81
C GLN A 140 -15.48 -6.75 -10.84
N ARG A 141 -14.80 -5.80 -10.21
CA ARG A 141 -13.32 -5.79 -10.10
C ARG A 141 -12.80 -6.59 -8.91
N PHE A 142 -13.67 -7.00 -7.99
CA PHE A 142 -13.34 -7.54 -6.67
C PHE A 142 -14.04 -8.88 -6.42
N GLY A 143 -13.65 -9.56 -5.36
CA GLY A 143 -14.49 -10.56 -4.74
C GLY A 143 -15.75 -9.90 -4.16
N VAL A 144 -16.93 -10.47 -4.43
CA VAL A 144 -18.22 -9.85 -4.08
C VAL A 144 -19.02 -10.76 -3.16
N ALA A 145 -19.59 -10.17 -2.12
CA ALA A 145 -20.44 -10.85 -1.15
C ALA A 145 -21.85 -11.09 -1.69
N LYS A 146 -22.39 -12.29 -1.41
CA LYS A 146 -23.79 -12.67 -1.65
C LYS A 146 -24.48 -12.88 -0.32
N PHE A 147 -25.66 -12.25 -0.15
CA PHE A 147 -26.46 -12.35 1.07
C PHE A 147 -27.79 -13.05 0.77
N ASP A 148 -28.35 -13.70 1.79
CA ASP A 148 -29.74 -14.15 1.76
C ASP A 148 -30.68 -13.00 2.14
N GLU A 149 -32.00 -13.30 2.13
CA GLU A 149 -33.06 -12.34 2.47
C GLU A 149 -33.00 -11.83 3.91
N LYS A 150 -32.30 -12.55 4.80
CA LYS A 150 -32.12 -12.18 6.21
C LYS A 150 -30.79 -11.39 6.43
N GLY A 151 -30.05 -11.10 5.35
CA GLY A 151 -28.76 -10.42 5.42
C GLY A 151 -27.61 -11.29 5.86
N LYS A 152 -27.74 -12.62 5.92
CA LYS A 152 -26.65 -13.54 6.22
C LYS A 152 -25.75 -13.69 4.99
N LEU A 153 -24.42 -13.68 5.20
CA LEU A 153 -23.45 -13.99 4.16
C LEU A 153 -23.60 -15.47 3.75
N VAL A 154 -23.98 -15.71 2.52
CA VAL A 154 -24.19 -17.08 1.97
C VAL A 154 -23.22 -17.44 0.86
N GLY A 155 -22.42 -16.48 0.40
CA GLY A 155 -21.45 -16.76 -0.63
C GLY A 155 -20.52 -15.59 -0.96
N LEU A 156 -19.43 -15.94 -1.64
CA LEU A 156 -18.43 -15.03 -2.19
C LEU A 156 -18.12 -15.45 -3.62
N ILE A 157 -18.03 -14.51 -4.53
CA ILE A 157 -17.75 -14.76 -5.95
C ILE A 157 -16.60 -13.85 -6.40
N GLU A 158 -15.54 -14.44 -6.93
CA GLU A 158 -14.38 -13.69 -7.45
C GLU A 158 -14.72 -13.05 -8.80
N LYS A 159 -14.60 -11.72 -8.86
CA LYS A 159 -14.76 -10.89 -10.08
C LYS A 159 -15.92 -11.31 -10.97
N PRO A 160 -17.16 -11.35 -10.43
CA PRO A 160 -18.31 -11.82 -11.18
C PRO A 160 -18.65 -10.88 -12.34
N LYS A 161 -19.02 -11.44 -13.50
CA LYS A 161 -19.53 -10.65 -14.63
C LYS A 161 -20.84 -9.92 -14.26
N VAL A 162 -21.70 -10.57 -13.46
CA VAL A 162 -22.92 -10.02 -12.90
C VAL A 162 -22.82 -10.10 -11.37
N PRO A 163 -22.48 -8.99 -10.70
CA PRO A 163 -22.30 -8.98 -9.25
C PRO A 163 -23.60 -9.21 -8.50
N PRO A 164 -23.65 -10.08 -7.48
CA PRO A 164 -24.85 -10.33 -6.67
C PRO A 164 -25.15 -9.17 -5.70
N SER A 165 -24.17 -8.29 -5.44
CA SER A 165 -24.32 -7.11 -4.59
C SER A 165 -23.24 -6.06 -4.95
N ASN A 166 -23.30 -4.89 -4.29
CA ASN A 166 -22.29 -3.84 -4.39
C ASN A 166 -21.25 -3.92 -3.25
N TYR A 167 -21.19 -5.03 -2.50
CA TYR A 167 -20.28 -5.20 -1.38
C TYR A 167 -19.06 -6.02 -1.79
N ALA A 168 -17.95 -5.32 -1.95
CA ALA A 168 -16.65 -5.89 -2.28
C ALA A 168 -15.90 -6.35 -1.02
N LEU A 169 -15.12 -7.41 -1.16
CA LEU A 169 -14.14 -7.82 -0.15
C LEU A 169 -13.01 -6.82 -0.06
N VAL A 170 -12.74 -6.39 1.16
CA VAL A 170 -11.52 -5.66 1.50
C VAL A 170 -10.39 -6.67 1.69
N GLY A 171 -9.16 -6.28 1.40
CA GLY A 171 -7.99 -7.15 1.50
C GLY A 171 -7.55 -7.46 2.94
N VAL A 172 -8.49 -7.68 3.84
CA VAL A 172 -8.27 -8.09 5.24
C VAL A 172 -9.20 -9.25 5.59
N TYR A 173 -8.62 -10.36 6.05
CA TYR A 173 -9.34 -11.59 6.36
C TYR A 173 -8.88 -12.12 7.71
N PHE A 174 -9.81 -12.68 8.49
CA PHE A 174 -9.55 -13.27 9.79
C PHE A 174 -9.90 -14.75 9.76
N PHE A 175 -9.05 -15.58 10.33
CA PHE A 175 -9.25 -17.04 10.36
C PHE A 175 -8.89 -17.66 11.71
N ARG A 176 -9.61 -18.74 12.07
CA ARG A 176 -9.23 -19.67 13.11
C ARG A 176 -8.78 -20.99 12.48
N PRO A 177 -7.55 -21.45 12.75
CA PRO A 177 -7.14 -22.78 12.35
C PRO A 177 -8.01 -23.87 12.99
N PRO A 178 -8.06 -25.11 12.43
CA PRO A 178 -7.33 -25.55 11.24
C PRO A 178 -8.18 -25.50 9.95
N HIS A 179 -9.45 -25.05 10.02
CA HIS A 179 -10.44 -25.31 8.97
C HIS A 179 -10.06 -24.71 7.62
N ILE A 180 -9.53 -23.48 7.60
CA ILE A 180 -9.14 -22.80 6.36
C ILE A 180 -8.07 -23.59 5.60
N PHE A 181 -7.08 -24.16 6.28
CA PHE A 181 -6.01 -24.93 5.65
C PHE A 181 -6.54 -26.22 5.01
N ARG A 182 -7.46 -26.94 5.70
CA ARG A 182 -8.12 -28.14 5.16
C ARG A 182 -8.98 -27.84 3.93
N VAL A 183 -9.57 -26.66 3.88
CA VAL A 183 -10.30 -26.22 2.67
C VAL A 183 -9.34 -25.94 1.54
N ILE A 184 -8.24 -25.21 1.80
CA ILE A 184 -7.26 -24.82 0.76
C ILE A 184 -6.60 -26.07 0.16
N GLU A 185 -6.29 -27.10 0.94
CA GLU A 185 -5.73 -28.39 0.46
C GLU A 185 -6.60 -29.07 -0.61
N GLY A 186 -7.90 -28.83 -0.58
CA GLY A 186 -8.85 -29.40 -1.55
C GLY A 186 -9.22 -28.45 -2.70
N LEU A 187 -8.67 -27.23 -2.76
CA LEU A 187 -8.99 -26.28 -3.81
C LEU A 187 -8.38 -26.68 -5.17
N ARG A 188 -9.08 -26.30 -6.22
CA ARG A 188 -8.55 -26.34 -7.58
C ARG A 188 -8.34 -24.89 -8.08
N PRO A 189 -7.34 -24.66 -8.94
CA PRO A 189 -7.14 -23.37 -9.55
C PRO A 189 -8.40 -22.88 -10.28
N SER A 190 -8.70 -21.59 -10.14
CA SER A 190 -9.77 -20.92 -10.86
C SER A 190 -9.48 -20.86 -12.37
N TRP A 191 -10.41 -20.31 -13.14
CA TRP A 191 -10.18 -20.02 -14.56
C TRP A 191 -8.99 -19.09 -14.83
N ARG A 192 -8.50 -18.40 -13.80
CA ARG A 192 -7.29 -17.55 -13.82
C ARG A 192 -6.00 -18.33 -13.58
N GLY A 193 -6.09 -19.61 -13.22
CA GLY A 193 -4.95 -20.42 -12.79
C GLY A 193 -4.50 -20.14 -11.35
N GLU A 194 -5.30 -19.45 -10.55
CA GLU A 194 -5.00 -19.05 -9.18
C GLU A 194 -5.87 -19.80 -8.16
N LEU A 195 -5.33 -20.07 -6.98
CA LEU A 195 -6.11 -20.52 -5.80
C LEU A 195 -6.68 -19.28 -5.11
N GLU A 196 -7.97 -19.02 -5.37
CA GLU A 196 -8.63 -17.81 -4.91
C GLU A 196 -8.99 -17.88 -3.42
N ILE A 197 -8.79 -16.78 -2.71
CA ILE A 197 -9.20 -16.70 -1.30
C ILE A 197 -10.74 -16.71 -1.16
N THR A 198 -11.44 -16.18 -2.13
CA THR A 198 -12.92 -16.22 -2.21
C THR A 198 -13.42 -17.65 -2.27
N ASP A 199 -12.76 -18.53 -3.03
CA ASP A 199 -13.13 -19.94 -3.13
C ASP A 199 -12.82 -20.69 -1.82
N ALA A 200 -11.72 -20.33 -1.14
CA ALA A 200 -11.38 -20.88 0.16
C ALA A 200 -12.46 -20.53 1.21
N ILE A 201 -12.87 -19.27 1.27
CA ILE A 201 -13.91 -18.82 2.22
C ILE A 201 -15.26 -19.40 1.83
N GLN A 202 -15.58 -19.47 0.52
CA GLN A 202 -16.80 -20.17 0.05
C GLN A 202 -16.80 -21.65 0.48
N GLY A 203 -15.65 -22.29 0.45
CA GLY A 203 -15.47 -23.66 0.91
C GLY A 203 -15.74 -23.84 2.41
N LEU A 204 -15.42 -22.82 3.24
CA LEU A 204 -15.82 -22.80 4.66
C LEU A 204 -17.35 -22.72 4.80
N ILE A 205 -18.00 -21.78 4.10
CA ILE A 205 -19.45 -21.61 4.12
C ILE A 205 -20.17 -22.90 3.71
N ASN A 206 -19.73 -23.53 2.63
CA ASN A 206 -20.32 -24.76 2.10
C ASN A 206 -20.20 -25.96 3.05
N ARG A 207 -19.19 -25.97 3.91
CA ARG A 207 -18.98 -26.99 4.95
C ARG A 207 -19.70 -26.68 6.27
N GLY A 208 -20.44 -25.56 6.33
CA GLY A 208 -21.23 -25.15 7.50
C GLY A 208 -20.43 -24.45 8.60
N PHE A 209 -19.18 -24.05 8.33
CA PHE A 209 -18.41 -23.24 9.27
C PHE A 209 -18.97 -21.83 9.37
N LYS A 210 -18.80 -21.22 10.54
CA LYS A 210 -19.30 -19.88 10.82
C LYS A 210 -18.39 -18.84 10.19
N VAL A 211 -18.87 -18.20 9.12
CA VAL A 211 -18.18 -17.09 8.47
C VAL A 211 -18.94 -15.80 8.73
N ASP A 212 -18.38 -14.90 9.52
CA ASP A 212 -18.92 -13.59 9.82
C ASP A 212 -18.41 -12.54 8.84
N TYR A 213 -19.03 -11.38 8.86
CA TYR A 213 -18.56 -10.20 8.13
C TYR A 213 -18.74 -8.93 8.94
N ASP A 214 -17.97 -7.89 8.58
CA ASP A 214 -18.17 -6.53 9.06
C ASP A 214 -17.96 -5.51 7.93
N PHE A 215 -18.50 -4.32 8.10
CA PHE A 215 -18.36 -3.25 7.12
C PHE A 215 -17.26 -2.30 7.51
N VAL A 216 -16.33 -2.05 6.56
CA VAL A 216 -15.36 -0.98 6.69
C VAL A 216 -16.09 0.36 6.61
N ARG A 217 -15.85 1.20 7.59
CA ARG A 217 -16.25 2.60 7.62
C ARG A 217 -15.08 3.45 7.16
N GLY A 218 -15.38 4.59 6.55
CA GLY A 218 -14.33 5.46 6.05
C GLY A 218 -13.73 5.02 4.71
N TRP A 219 -12.49 5.43 4.47
CA TRP A 219 -11.85 5.24 3.18
C TRP A 219 -11.00 3.96 3.15
N TRP A 220 -11.14 3.23 2.07
CA TRP A 220 -10.34 2.05 1.71
C TRP A 220 -9.92 2.13 0.25
N LYS A 221 -8.71 1.66 -0.04
CA LYS A 221 -8.21 1.53 -1.41
C LYS A 221 -7.19 0.42 -1.53
N ASP A 222 -7.26 -0.34 -2.65
CA ASP A 222 -6.14 -1.10 -3.17
C ASP A 222 -5.27 -0.18 -4.04
N THR A 223 -3.97 -0.21 -3.86
CA THR A 223 -3.03 0.63 -4.60
C THR A 223 -2.58 -0.06 -5.88
N GLY A 224 -3.52 -0.33 -6.77
CA GLY A 224 -3.32 -1.17 -7.95
C GLY A 224 -2.91 -0.43 -9.23
N THR A 225 -3.13 0.89 -9.30
CA THR A 225 -2.81 1.73 -10.46
C THR A 225 -2.10 3.02 -10.03
N PRO A 226 -1.46 3.76 -10.94
CA PRO A 226 -0.86 5.06 -10.61
C PRO A 226 -1.87 6.05 -10.00
N GLU A 227 -3.09 6.09 -10.51
CA GLU A 227 -4.16 6.94 -9.97
C GLU A 227 -4.52 6.56 -8.54
N ASP A 228 -4.57 5.24 -8.23
CA ASP A 228 -4.82 4.74 -6.87
C ASP A 228 -3.69 5.15 -5.90
N ILE A 229 -2.43 5.17 -6.35
CA ILE A 229 -1.28 5.66 -5.58
C ILE A 229 -1.42 7.15 -5.26
N LEU A 230 -1.75 7.98 -6.25
CA LEU A 230 -1.94 9.43 -6.05
C LEU A 230 -3.13 9.71 -5.13
N GLU A 231 -4.24 8.99 -5.30
CA GLU A 231 -5.40 9.10 -4.42
C GLU A 231 -5.05 8.72 -2.98
N ALA A 232 -4.35 7.59 -2.79
CA ALA A 232 -3.89 7.14 -1.47
C ALA A 232 -2.96 8.18 -0.81
N ASN A 233 -2.04 8.77 -1.59
CA ASN A 233 -1.15 9.84 -1.12
C ASN A 233 -1.95 11.04 -0.59
N ARG A 234 -2.95 11.50 -1.33
CA ARG A 234 -3.81 12.64 -0.94
C ARG A 234 -4.55 12.35 0.37
N ILE A 235 -5.22 11.22 0.44
CA ILE A 235 -6.02 10.83 1.62
C ILE A 235 -5.13 10.65 2.86
N LEU A 236 -3.96 10.01 2.73
CA LEU A 236 -3.05 9.83 3.86
C LEU A 236 -2.46 11.16 4.35
N LEU A 237 -2.12 12.08 3.44
CA LEU A 237 -1.69 13.42 3.81
C LEU A 237 -2.78 14.20 4.54
N ASP A 238 -4.05 13.99 4.19
CA ASP A 238 -5.18 14.62 4.91
C ASP A 238 -5.45 13.98 6.28
N CYS A 239 -5.40 12.65 6.37
CA CYS A 239 -5.86 11.92 7.56
C CYS A 239 -4.74 11.65 8.57
N LYS A 240 -3.50 11.44 8.15
CA LYS A 240 -2.38 11.06 9.02
C LYS A 240 -1.47 12.24 9.37
N TYR A 241 -1.42 13.29 8.53
CA TYR A 241 -0.60 14.49 8.77
C TYR A 241 -1.49 15.71 9.03
N VAL A 242 -2.28 15.63 10.09
CA VAL A 242 -3.29 16.65 10.45
C VAL A 242 -2.69 17.96 11.00
N ARG A 243 -1.40 17.95 11.37
CA ARG A 243 -0.67 19.12 11.91
C ARG A 243 0.69 19.25 11.23
N SER A 244 1.15 20.49 11.11
CA SER A 244 2.53 20.74 10.68
C SER A 244 3.52 20.22 11.71
N THR A 245 4.59 19.60 11.24
CA THR A 245 5.69 19.11 12.10
C THR A 245 7.00 19.38 11.37
N ILE A 246 7.83 20.22 11.95
CA ILE A 246 9.13 20.59 11.37
C ILE A 246 10.23 20.01 12.27
N LYS A 247 10.89 18.95 11.80
CA LYS A 247 12.05 18.34 12.47
C LYS A 247 13.38 18.73 11.80
N GLY A 248 13.30 19.16 10.54
CA GLY A 248 14.42 19.63 9.76
C GLY A 248 14.64 21.14 9.90
N LEU A 249 15.39 21.73 8.99
CA LEU A 249 15.72 23.16 8.94
C LEU A 249 14.83 23.87 7.90
N VAL A 250 14.23 24.98 8.31
CA VAL A 250 13.59 25.95 7.41
C VAL A 250 14.39 27.25 7.51
N GLU A 251 15.06 27.62 6.44
CA GLU A 251 15.90 28.83 6.41
C GLU A 251 15.04 30.11 6.41
N LYS A 252 15.62 31.16 6.94
CA LYS A 252 14.99 32.49 6.95
C LYS A 252 14.79 32.99 5.52
N GLY A 253 13.53 33.22 5.14
CA GLY A 253 13.15 33.63 3.77
C GLY A 253 12.61 32.50 2.90
N ALA A 254 12.53 31.29 3.43
CA ALA A 254 11.64 30.27 2.90
C ALA A 254 10.19 30.53 3.33
N ILE A 255 9.23 30.15 2.50
CA ILE A 255 7.78 30.28 2.78
C ILE A 255 7.21 28.87 2.98
N VAL A 256 6.68 28.61 4.18
CA VAL A 256 6.05 27.32 4.52
C VAL A 256 4.65 27.61 5.06
N GLU A 257 3.63 27.17 4.32
CA GLU A 257 2.22 27.45 4.62
C GLU A 257 1.38 26.15 4.63
N GLY A 258 0.34 26.13 5.46
CA GLY A 258 -0.54 24.98 5.58
C GLY A 258 0.09 23.81 6.36
N ARG A 259 -0.41 22.59 6.15
CA ARG A 259 0.06 21.38 6.84
C ARG A 259 1.30 20.81 6.14
N VAL A 260 2.47 21.07 6.68
CA VAL A 260 3.75 20.59 6.13
C VAL A 260 4.46 19.73 7.15
N TYR A 261 4.84 18.53 6.76
CA TYR A 261 5.71 17.65 7.54
C TYR A 261 7.10 17.68 6.92
N VAL A 262 8.10 18.12 7.70
CA VAL A 262 9.51 18.13 7.31
C VAL A 262 10.25 17.20 8.26
N ASP A 263 10.81 16.12 7.73
CA ASP A 263 11.49 15.11 8.55
C ASP A 263 12.94 15.54 8.89
N GLU A 264 13.60 14.69 9.67
CA GLU A 264 14.94 14.95 10.22
C GLU A 264 15.97 15.24 9.10
N GLN A 265 16.84 16.24 9.34
CA GLN A 265 17.90 16.64 8.42
C GLN A 265 17.42 17.09 7.02
N ALA A 266 16.12 17.25 6.81
CA ALA A 266 15.62 17.90 5.60
C ALA A 266 15.82 19.42 5.70
N ILE A 267 16.07 20.07 4.56
CA ILE A 267 16.35 21.51 4.49
C ILE A 267 15.42 22.14 3.47
N ILE A 268 14.74 23.22 3.88
CA ILE A 268 14.02 24.12 2.99
C ILE A 268 14.81 25.42 2.94
N GLU A 269 15.50 25.65 1.81
CA GLU A 269 16.39 26.79 1.63
C GLU A 269 15.60 28.10 1.42
N LYS A 270 16.28 29.21 1.66
CA LYS A 270 15.78 30.56 1.38
C LYS A 270 15.27 30.66 -0.06
N GLY A 271 14.08 31.28 -0.25
CA GLY A 271 13.47 31.44 -1.56
C GLY A 271 12.65 30.25 -2.05
N ALA A 272 12.65 29.13 -1.34
CA ALA A 272 11.73 28.03 -1.59
C ALA A 272 10.34 28.31 -1.02
N ILE A 273 9.29 27.78 -1.67
CA ILE A 273 7.89 27.92 -1.27
C ILE A 273 7.29 26.52 -1.14
N VAL A 274 6.76 26.21 0.03
CA VAL A 274 6.09 24.92 0.31
C VAL A 274 4.69 25.19 0.84
N ARG A 275 3.67 24.70 0.13
CA ARG A 275 2.26 24.81 0.50
C ARG A 275 1.64 23.45 0.72
N GLY A 276 1.27 23.18 1.96
CA GLY A 276 0.70 21.89 2.40
C GLY A 276 -0.76 21.66 1.95
N PRO A 277 -1.24 20.39 2.04
CA PRO A 277 -0.56 19.28 2.73
C PRO A 277 0.63 18.69 1.96
N VAL A 278 1.80 18.64 2.59
CA VAL A 278 3.06 18.17 1.99
C VAL A 278 3.85 17.34 2.99
N TYR A 279 4.47 16.26 2.53
CA TYR A 279 5.48 15.50 3.26
C TYR A 279 6.86 15.67 2.60
N ILE A 280 7.89 15.98 3.38
CA ILE A 280 9.29 16.05 2.96
C ILE A 280 10.10 15.10 3.81
N GLY A 281 10.74 14.12 3.17
CA GLY A 281 11.51 13.05 3.80
C GLY A 281 12.89 13.48 4.28
N LYS A 282 13.55 12.57 5.00
CA LYS A 282 14.86 12.77 5.62
C LYS A 282 15.95 13.16 4.62
N ASN A 283 16.87 14.04 5.02
CA ASN A 283 18.03 14.46 4.22
C ASN A 283 17.66 15.02 2.84
N THR A 284 16.43 15.48 2.66
CA THR A 284 15.93 16.07 1.41
C THR A 284 16.18 17.58 1.42
N ILE A 285 16.64 18.11 0.29
CA ILE A 285 16.90 19.54 0.12
C ILE A 285 15.89 20.11 -0.88
N ILE A 286 15.08 21.06 -0.42
CA ILE A 286 14.24 21.91 -1.26
C ILE A 286 14.98 23.23 -1.42
N ALA A 287 15.71 23.34 -2.54
CA ALA A 287 16.60 24.47 -2.80
C ALA A 287 15.82 25.72 -3.28
N GLU A 288 16.54 26.82 -3.42
CA GLU A 288 15.97 28.08 -3.86
C GLU A 288 15.18 27.99 -5.17
N ASN A 289 14.26 28.92 -5.37
CA ASN A 289 13.41 28.99 -6.57
C ASN A 289 12.58 27.70 -6.84
N THR A 290 12.23 26.97 -5.76
CA THR A 290 11.45 25.71 -5.83
C THR A 290 10.08 25.93 -5.20
N TYR A 291 9.02 25.49 -5.90
CA TYR A 291 7.66 25.46 -5.39
C TYR A 291 7.20 24.02 -5.19
N ILE A 292 6.78 23.69 -3.96
CA ILE A 292 6.14 22.42 -3.63
C ILE A 292 4.69 22.71 -3.23
N GLY A 293 3.76 22.27 -4.07
CA GLY A 293 2.33 22.46 -3.88
C GLY A 293 1.63 21.34 -3.13
N PRO A 294 0.33 21.51 -2.85
CA PRO A 294 -0.46 20.57 -2.05
C PRO A 294 -0.46 19.14 -2.59
N TYR A 295 -0.67 18.20 -1.66
CA TYR A 295 -0.75 16.77 -1.92
C TYR A 295 0.51 16.15 -2.53
N THR A 296 1.66 16.76 -2.29
CA THR A 296 2.96 16.26 -2.72
C THR A 296 3.65 15.55 -1.57
N SER A 297 4.18 14.36 -1.83
CA SER A 297 5.10 13.67 -0.93
C SER A 297 6.46 13.50 -1.60
N ILE A 298 7.51 13.89 -0.87
CA ILE A 298 8.90 13.79 -1.34
C ILE A 298 9.62 12.82 -0.41
N GLY A 299 10.31 11.84 -1.00
CA GLY A 299 11.07 10.81 -0.30
C GLY A 299 12.32 11.34 0.39
N ASN A 300 13.17 10.41 0.79
CA ASN A 300 14.42 10.72 1.46
C ASN A 300 15.54 11.01 0.45
N HIS A 301 16.55 11.80 0.87
CA HIS A 301 17.76 12.09 0.06
C HIS A 301 17.46 12.68 -1.32
N CYS A 302 16.37 13.42 -1.45
CA CYS A 302 16.02 14.11 -2.70
C CYS A 302 16.69 15.49 -2.77
N TYR A 303 16.90 15.96 -4.00
CA TYR A 303 17.36 17.33 -4.28
C TYR A 303 16.46 17.96 -5.34
N LEU A 304 15.75 19.02 -4.98
CA LEU A 304 14.85 19.77 -5.85
C LEU A 304 15.31 21.24 -5.91
N SER A 305 15.59 21.75 -7.11
CA SER A 305 16.05 23.13 -7.33
C SER A 305 15.44 23.72 -8.61
N SER A 306 14.89 24.92 -8.51
CA SER A 306 14.26 25.63 -9.66
C SER A 306 13.22 24.77 -10.38
N VAL A 307 12.30 24.18 -9.60
CA VAL A 307 11.21 23.31 -10.10
C VAL A 307 9.91 23.61 -9.39
N GLU A 308 8.79 23.30 -10.06
CA GLU A 308 7.46 23.30 -9.46
C GLU A 308 6.91 21.88 -9.43
N VAL A 309 6.43 21.42 -8.27
CA VAL A 309 5.85 20.08 -8.08
C VAL A 309 4.57 20.19 -7.28
N GLU A 310 3.49 19.57 -7.77
CA GLU A 310 2.20 19.57 -7.10
C GLU A 310 1.50 18.22 -7.29
N ASN A 311 0.67 17.78 -6.31
CA ASN A 311 -0.15 16.56 -6.38
C ASN A 311 0.62 15.34 -6.89
N SER A 312 1.84 15.13 -6.40
CA SER A 312 2.78 14.14 -6.94
C SER A 312 3.47 13.33 -5.84
N VAL A 313 3.94 12.15 -6.21
CA VAL A 313 4.75 11.27 -5.37
C VAL A 313 6.16 11.21 -5.93
N ILE A 314 7.11 11.79 -5.21
CA ILE A 314 8.54 11.75 -5.52
C ILE A 314 9.18 10.75 -4.55
N MET A 315 9.77 9.67 -5.08
CA MET A 315 10.39 8.64 -4.24
C MET A 315 11.79 9.05 -3.77
N ASP A 316 12.52 8.13 -3.15
CA ASP A 316 13.84 8.44 -2.58
C ASP A 316 14.90 8.72 -3.66
N GLU A 317 15.93 9.51 -3.29
CA GLU A 317 17.13 9.76 -4.10
C GLU A 317 16.85 10.42 -5.46
N VAL A 318 15.73 11.13 -5.57
CA VAL A 318 15.33 11.81 -6.81
C VAL A 318 16.01 13.17 -6.89
N LYS A 319 16.55 13.48 -8.08
CA LYS A 319 17.08 14.82 -8.40
C LYS A 319 16.23 15.47 -9.49
N LEU A 320 15.64 16.63 -9.18
CA LEU A 320 14.91 17.48 -10.12
C LEU A 320 15.58 18.85 -10.16
N GLN A 321 15.97 19.30 -11.36
CA GLN A 321 16.66 20.58 -11.48
C GLN A 321 16.33 21.33 -12.77
N ASP A 322 16.04 22.64 -12.65
CA ASP A 322 15.84 23.59 -13.75
C ASP A 322 14.74 23.15 -14.74
N ILE A 323 13.64 22.58 -14.23
CA ILE A 323 12.51 22.13 -15.04
C ILE A 323 11.56 23.31 -15.24
N GLY A 324 11.41 23.73 -16.49
CA GLY A 324 10.62 24.93 -16.86
C GLY A 324 9.11 24.74 -16.88
N ALA A 325 8.62 23.53 -16.57
CA ALA A 325 7.20 23.22 -16.48
C ALA A 325 6.88 22.64 -15.10
N ARG A 326 5.62 22.82 -14.64
CA ARG A 326 5.16 22.19 -13.40
C ARG A 326 5.03 20.69 -13.57
N ILE A 327 5.56 19.93 -12.62
CA ILE A 327 5.31 18.49 -12.47
C ILE A 327 4.03 18.33 -11.65
N GLU A 328 2.99 17.77 -12.26
CA GLU A 328 1.69 17.60 -11.63
C GLU A 328 1.17 16.17 -11.87
N GLY A 329 0.42 15.62 -10.89
CA GLY A 329 -0.21 14.29 -11.02
C GLY A 329 0.77 13.16 -11.33
N SER A 330 2.02 13.28 -10.87
CA SER A 330 3.12 12.44 -11.32
C SER A 330 3.65 11.53 -10.21
N ILE A 331 4.20 10.37 -10.61
CA ILE A 331 4.92 9.46 -9.72
C ILE A 331 6.34 9.29 -10.28
N ILE A 332 7.34 9.71 -9.51
CA ILE A 332 8.76 9.64 -9.92
C ILE A 332 9.47 8.60 -9.05
N GLY A 333 9.96 7.55 -9.71
CA GLY A 333 10.62 6.42 -9.06
C GLY A 333 11.98 6.79 -8.44
N SER A 334 12.42 5.99 -7.46
CA SER A 334 13.67 6.23 -6.74
C SER A 334 14.89 6.29 -7.66
N GLY A 335 15.84 7.17 -7.34
CA GLY A 335 17.07 7.36 -8.09
C GLY A 335 16.91 8.08 -9.45
N THR A 336 15.70 8.54 -9.78
CA THR A 336 15.44 9.25 -11.04
C THR A 336 16.08 10.64 -11.02
N GLN A 337 16.70 11.01 -12.14
CA GLN A 337 17.27 12.35 -12.34
C GLN A 337 16.63 13.00 -13.57
N ILE A 338 15.99 14.15 -13.36
CA ILE A 338 15.43 15.00 -14.42
C ILE A 338 16.09 16.37 -14.28
N VAL A 339 17.00 16.67 -15.19
CA VAL A 339 17.84 17.88 -15.12
C VAL A 339 17.88 18.56 -16.48
N LYS A 340 17.45 19.81 -16.55
CA LYS A 340 17.62 20.61 -17.75
C LYS A 340 19.05 21.12 -17.84
N ARG A 341 19.70 20.88 -18.98
CA ARG A 341 21.04 21.42 -19.26
C ARG A 341 20.93 22.68 -20.11
N ASN A 342 21.42 23.79 -19.60
CA ASN A 342 21.45 25.06 -20.29
C ASN A 342 22.75 25.22 -21.14
N VAL A 343 23.10 24.18 -21.90
CA VAL A 343 24.28 24.18 -22.80
C VAL A 343 23.87 23.92 -24.24
N LYS A 344 24.53 24.58 -25.17
CA LYS A 344 24.28 24.36 -26.62
C LYS A 344 25.26 23.31 -27.16
N PRO A 345 24.84 22.49 -28.13
CA PRO A 345 23.49 22.40 -28.69
C PRO A 345 22.50 21.84 -27.67
N THR A 346 21.29 22.39 -27.62
CA THR A 346 20.21 21.88 -26.76
C THR A 346 19.64 20.62 -27.36
N GLY A 347 19.46 19.58 -26.54
CA GLY A 347 18.85 18.33 -26.94
C GLY A 347 18.26 17.59 -25.76
N ILE A 348 17.25 16.79 -25.99
CA ILE A 348 16.68 15.89 -25.00
C ILE A 348 17.39 14.55 -25.13
N LYS A 349 18.08 14.10 -24.05
CA LYS A 349 18.62 12.75 -23.96
C LYS A 349 17.75 11.95 -23.01
N LEU A 350 17.13 10.91 -23.52
CA LEU A 350 16.27 10.02 -22.74
C LEU A 350 16.90 8.63 -22.64
N VAL A 351 16.92 8.08 -21.44
CA VAL A 351 17.18 6.66 -21.17
C VAL A 351 15.98 6.18 -20.36
N VAL A 352 15.09 5.47 -21.00
CA VAL A 352 13.77 5.13 -20.46
C VAL A 352 13.55 3.62 -20.53
N GLY A 353 12.78 3.08 -19.60
CA GLY A 353 12.40 1.68 -19.57
C GLY A 353 11.12 1.40 -20.36
N GLU A 354 10.72 0.13 -20.39
CA GLU A 354 9.47 -0.29 -21.00
C GLU A 354 8.27 0.40 -20.34
N LYS A 355 7.27 0.75 -21.15
CA LYS A 355 6.00 1.37 -20.75
C LYS A 355 6.14 2.73 -20.03
N THR A 356 7.28 3.40 -20.17
CA THR A 356 7.43 4.79 -19.74
C THR A 356 6.57 5.70 -20.61
N GLN A 357 5.87 6.64 -19.98
CA GLN A 357 5.13 7.71 -20.66
C GLN A 357 5.80 9.04 -20.36
N ILE A 358 6.06 9.82 -21.40
CA ILE A 358 6.68 11.15 -21.31
C ILE A 358 5.80 12.11 -22.08
N PHE A 359 5.29 13.14 -21.39
CA PHE A 359 4.57 14.24 -21.95
C PHE A 359 5.46 15.49 -21.82
N LEU A 360 5.91 16.06 -22.94
CA LEU A 360 6.83 17.21 -23.02
C LEU A 360 6.11 18.51 -23.36
#